data_173d2cbff8a88ed8adc2820923ef022b
#
_entry.id   173d2cbff8a88ed8adc2820923ef022b
#
_cell.length_a   1.000
_cell.length_b   1.000
_cell.length_c   1.000
_cell.angle_alpha   90.00
_cell.angle_beta   90.00
_cell.angle_gamma   90.00
#
_symmetry.space_group_name_H-M   'P 1'
#
loop_
_entity.id
_entity.type
_entity.pdbx_description
1 polymer ?
#
loop_
_entity_poly.entity_id
_entity_poly.type
_entity_poly.pdbx_seq_one_letter_code
_entity_poly.pdbx_strand_id
1 'polypeptide(L)'
;MAIYHLSVKPISRSDGRSVTAAAAYRAAAKISDVRTGELHDYTRKQGVVSVTIITPKLAPKWSQDRSQIWNAAELAETRKNATVAREFEIALPSELNATQRQQLAHEFAQELVTQHGCIADVAIHQPGKEGDQRNHHAHILLSTRRLGPDGFTEKTRELDDYNSGPKWVKKWRERYAQLQNQYLQQAGSEQRVDHRSYKDQGLDSIPTCHL
;
A
#
# COMPACT_ATOMS: atom_id res chain seq x y z
N MET A 1 -2.99 20.78 -9.97
CA MET A 1 -2.41 20.91 -8.61
C MET A 1 -2.17 19.51 -8.10
N ALA A 2 -0.92 19.17 -7.81
CA ALA A 2 -0.58 17.85 -7.28
C ALA A 2 -1.26 17.63 -5.92
N ILE A 3 -1.83 16.45 -5.72
CA ILE A 3 -2.57 16.08 -4.51
C ILE A 3 -1.68 15.17 -3.67
N TYR A 4 -1.53 15.50 -2.38
CA TYR A 4 -0.90 14.63 -1.41
C TYR A 4 -1.97 13.84 -0.65
N HIS A 5 -1.82 12.53 -0.65
CA HIS A 5 -2.55 11.65 0.26
C HIS A 5 -1.69 10.45 0.61
N LEU A 6 -1.62 10.13 1.90
CA LEU A 6 -1.13 8.86 2.40
C LEU A 6 -1.93 8.48 3.63
N SER A 7 -2.66 7.38 3.55
CA SER A 7 -3.34 6.78 4.70
C SER A 7 -2.77 5.38 4.98
N VAL A 8 -2.81 4.99 6.26
CA VAL A 8 -2.40 3.65 6.69
C VAL A 8 -3.55 3.01 7.44
N LYS A 9 -4.00 1.85 6.97
CA LYS A 9 -5.14 1.13 7.55
C LYS A 9 -4.75 -0.33 7.85
N PRO A 10 -5.03 -0.86 9.05
CA PRO A 10 -4.83 -2.28 9.32
C PRO A 10 -5.87 -3.14 8.59
N ILE A 11 -5.46 -4.33 8.17
CA ILE A 11 -6.36 -5.41 7.76
C ILE A 11 -6.38 -6.42 8.90
N SER A 12 -7.45 -6.37 9.70
CA SER A 12 -7.58 -7.17 10.92
C SER A 12 -8.78 -8.10 10.84
N ARG A 13 -8.60 -9.31 11.36
CA ARG A 13 -9.70 -10.28 11.51
C ARG A 13 -10.75 -9.80 12.51
N SER A 14 -10.37 -9.02 13.54
CA SER A 14 -11.32 -8.42 14.47
C SER A 14 -12.35 -7.53 13.80
N ASP A 15 -11.97 -6.92 12.67
CA ASP A 15 -12.83 -6.03 11.89
C ASP A 15 -13.61 -6.79 10.79
N GLY A 16 -13.61 -8.13 10.84
CA GLY A 16 -14.21 -9.00 9.82
C GLY A 16 -13.49 -8.94 8.47
N ARG A 17 -12.23 -8.46 8.42
CA ARG A 17 -11.49 -8.28 7.18
C ARG A 17 -10.57 -9.48 6.91
N SER A 18 -10.54 -9.93 5.65
CA SER A 18 -9.62 -10.95 5.15
C SER A 18 -8.55 -10.30 4.27
N VAL A 19 -7.28 -10.66 4.46
CA VAL A 19 -6.21 -10.16 3.59
C VAL A 19 -6.26 -10.78 2.20
N THR A 20 -6.69 -12.05 2.09
CA THR A 20 -6.88 -12.72 0.79
C THR A 20 -7.97 -12.03 -0.03
N ALA A 21 -9.10 -11.64 0.61
CA ALA A 21 -10.15 -10.83 -0.02
C ALA A 21 -9.60 -9.44 -0.42
N ALA A 22 -8.85 -8.79 0.47
CA ALA A 22 -8.27 -7.49 0.21
C ALA A 22 -7.29 -7.52 -0.98
N ALA A 23 -6.40 -8.50 -1.03
CA ALA A 23 -5.44 -8.68 -2.12
C ALA A 23 -6.15 -9.00 -3.45
N ALA A 24 -7.13 -9.91 -3.43
CA ALA A 24 -7.93 -10.24 -4.61
C ALA A 24 -8.67 -9.01 -5.16
N TYR A 25 -9.31 -8.23 -4.29
CA TYR A 25 -10.05 -7.03 -4.69
C TYR A 25 -9.15 -5.96 -5.31
N ARG A 26 -7.99 -5.67 -4.71
CA ARG A 26 -7.10 -4.62 -5.18
C ARG A 26 -6.40 -4.99 -6.49
N ALA A 27 -6.07 -6.26 -6.64
CA ALA A 27 -5.38 -6.76 -7.83
C ALA A 27 -6.32 -7.22 -8.95
N ALA A 28 -7.65 -7.09 -8.80
CA ALA A 28 -8.64 -7.67 -9.73
C ALA A 28 -8.36 -9.17 -9.99
N ALA A 29 -8.04 -9.92 -8.95
CA ALA A 29 -7.61 -11.30 -9.00
C ALA A 29 -8.64 -12.26 -8.39
N LYS A 30 -8.37 -13.56 -8.53
CA LYS A 30 -9.11 -14.65 -7.92
C LYS A 30 -8.21 -15.35 -6.91
N ILE A 31 -8.63 -15.41 -5.64
CA ILE A 31 -7.90 -16.06 -4.56
C ILE A 31 -8.85 -16.93 -3.74
N SER A 32 -8.48 -18.19 -3.54
CA SER A 32 -9.13 -19.05 -2.54
C SER A 32 -8.46 -18.83 -1.18
N ASP A 33 -9.25 -18.50 -0.16
CA ASP A 33 -8.80 -18.39 1.22
C ASP A 33 -8.72 -19.80 1.83
N VAL A 34 -7.52 -20.31 2.06
CA VAL A 34 -7.31 -21.68 2.59
C VAL A 34 -7.82 -21.80 4.03
N ARG A 35 -7.81 -20.72 4.80
CA ARG A 35 -8.24 -20.70 6.19
C ARG A 35 -9.77 -20.78 6.34
N THR A 36 -10.52 -20.13 5.44
CA THR A 36 -12.00 -20.05 5.52
C THR A 36 -12.70 -20.95 4.51
N GLY A 37 -12.00 -21.36 3.45
CA GLY A 37 -12.59 -22.06 2.30
C GLY A 37 -13.31 -21.12 1.33
N GLU A 38 -13.32 -19.80 1.58
CA GLU A 38 -14.01 -18.83 0.72
C GLU A 38 -13.22 -18.57 -0.57
N LEU A 39 -13.97 -18.35 -1.65
CA LEU A 39 -13.44 -17.94 -2.93
C LEU A 39 -13.70 -16.46 -3.17
N HIS A 40 -12.64 -15.67 -3.24
CA HIS A 40 -12.70 -14.25 -3.57
C HIS A 40 -12.39 -14.06 -5.04
N ASP A 41 -13.41 -13.78 -5.87
CA ASP A 41 -13.26 -13.58 -7.32
C ASP A 41 -13.63 -12.14 -7.71
N TYR A 42 -12.63 -11.34 -8.00
CA TYR A 42 -12.75 -9.95 -8.46
C TYR A 42 -12.19 -9.75 -9.86
N THR A 43 -12.07 -10.80 -10.67
CA THR A 43 -11.50 -10.74 -12.02
C THR A 43 -12.28 -9.81 -12.97
N ARG A 44 -13.54 -9.50 -12.65
CA ARG A 44 -14.36 -8.55 -13.42
C ARG A 44 -14.14 -7.08 -13.02
N LYS A 45 -13.38 -6.81 -11.95
CA LYS A 45 -13.10 -5.44 -11.51
C LYS A 45 -12.26 -4.72 -12.55
N GLN A 46 -12.70 -3.51 -12.89
CA GLN A 46 -12.01 -2.61 -13.83
C GLN A 46 -11.20 -1.55 -13.07
N GLY A 47 -10.35 -0.83 -13.79
CA GLY A 47 -9.59 0.31 -13.24
C GLY A 47 -8.24 -0.06 -12.62
N VAL A 48 -7.88 -1.34 -12.57
CA VAL A 48 -6.54 -1.78 -12.16
C VAL A 48 -5.57 -1.65 -13.34
N VAL A 49 -4.54 -0.83 -13.17
CA VAL A 49 -3.56 -0.52 -14.24
C VAL A 49 -2.38 -1.49 -14.19
N SER A 50 -1.85 -1.74 -13.00
CA SER A 50 -0.76 -2.68 -12.81
C SER A 50 -0.78 -3.27 -11.40
N VAL A 51 -0.21 -4.47 -11.27
CA VAL A 51 -0.06 -5.17 -10.00
C VAL A 51 1.33 -5.81 -9.92
N THR A 52 2.01 -5.66 -8.78
CA THR A 52 3.37 -6.15 -8.59
C THR A 52 3.59 -6.56 -7.14
N ILE A 53 4.21 -7.71 -6.92
CA ILE A 53 4.66 -8.11 -5.58
C ILE A 53 6.14 -7.79 -5.46
N ILE A 54 6.50 -7.04 -4.42
CA ILE A 54 7.88 -6.68 -4.07
C ILE A 54 8.25 -7.43 -2.79
N THR A 55 9.37 -8.14 -2.83
CA THR A 55 9.82 -9.01 -1.74
C THR A 55 11.25 -8.69 -1.33
N PRO A 56 11.67 -9.04 -0.10
CA PRO A 56 13.08 -9.04 0.28
C PRO A 56 13.94 -9.89 -0.68
N LYS A 57 15.24 -9.57 -0.80
CA LYS A 57 16.15 -10.21 -1.75
C LYS A 57 16.25 -11.73 -1.63
N LEU A 58 16.12 -12.25 -0.41
CA LEU A 58 16.24 -13.70 -0.13
C LEU A 58 14.88 -14.40 -0.01
N ALA A 59 13.81 -13.77 -0.45
CA ALA A 59 12.47 -14.35 -0.39
C ALA A 59 12.35 -15.60 -1.29
N PRO A 60 11.58 -16.60 -0.89
CA PRO A 60 11.38 -17.81 -1.67
C PRO A 60 10.57 -17.49 -2.94
N LYS A 61 10.78 -18.26 -4.02
CA LYS A 61 10.15 -18.02 -5.32
C LYS A 61 8.61 -18.01 -5.27
N TRP A 62 8.00 -18.84 -4.43
CA TRP A 62 6.56 -18.91 -4.27
C TRP A 62 5.94 -17.59 -3.76
N SER A 63 6.72 -16.71 -3.11
CA SER A 63 6.26 -15.42 -2.63
C SER A 63 5.88 -14.43 -3.74
N GLN A 64 6.21 -14.73 -4.99
CA GLN A 64 5.76 -13.97 -6.15
C GLN A 64 4.34 -14.37 -6.62
N ASP A 65 3.79 -15.45 -6.08
CA ASP A 65 2.40 -15.85 -6.31
C ASP A 65 1.49 -15.21 -5.25
N ARG A 66 0.57 -14.36 -5.70
CA ARG A 66 -0.32 -13.59 -4.81
C ARG A 66 -1.20 -14.48 -3.95
N SER A 67 -1.71 -15.57 -4.50
CA SER A 67 -2.54 -16.51 -3.75
C SER A 67 -1.72 -17.21 -2.66
N GLN A 68 -0.53 -17.68 -3.00
CA GLN A 68 0.33 -18.38 -2.06
C GLN A 68 0.80 -17.45 -0.93
N ILE A 69 1.29 -16.24 -1.27
CA ILE A 69 1.86 -15.34 -0.27
C ILE A 69 0.82 -14.85 0.74
N TRP A 70 -0.40 -14.50 0.29
CA TRP A 70 -1.42 -14.01 1.21
C TRP A 70 -2.08 -15.13 2.02
N ASN A 71 -2.21 -16.34 1.48
CA ASN A 71 -2.59 -17.50 2.28
C ASN A 71 -1.52 -17.86 3.31
N ALA A 72 -0.24 -17.80 2.95
CA ALA A 72 0.85 -18.01 3.91
C ALA A 72 0.85 -16.94 5.01
N ALA A 73 0.57 -15.67 4.69
CA ALA A 73 0.43 -14.60 5.68
C ALA A 73 -0.75 -14.85 6.64
N GLU A 74 -1.90 -15.32 6.12
CA GLU A 74 -3.03 -15.73 6.96
C GLU A 74 -2.65 -16.88 7.89
N LEU A 75 -2.01 -17.91 7.39
CA LEU A 75 -1.64 -19.09 8.19
C LEU A 75 -0.56 -18.79 9.23
N ALA A 76 0.32 -17.81 8.98
CA ALA A 76 1.33 -17.37 9.94
C ALA A 76 0.74 -16.69 11.19
N GLU A 77 -0.51 -16.27 11.14
CA GLU A 77 -1.21 -15.62 12.26
C GLU A 77 -2.15 -16.59 12.98
N THR A 78 -1.84 -16.89 14.22
CA THR A 78 -2.58 -17.87 15.04
C THR A 78 -3.78 -17.28 15.79
N ARG A 79 -3.76 -15.96 16.08
CA ARG A 79 -4.82 -15.30 16.87
C ARG A 79 -6.07 -15.01 16.05
N LYS A 80 -7.26 -15.21 16.64
CA LYS A 80 -8.54 -14.92 16.02
C LYS A 80 -8.74 -13.45 15.65
N ASN A 81 -8.09 -12.53 16.35
CA ASN A 81 -8.15 -11.08 16.16
C ASN A 81 -6.86 -10.51 15.53
N ALA A 82 -6.08 -11.34 14.84
CA ALA A 82 -4.80 -10.89 14.28
C ALA A 82 -4.97 -9.80 13.22
N THR A 83 -4.09 -8.81 13.24
CA THR A 83 -3.80 -7.96 12.09
C THR A 83 -2.82 -8.72 11.19
N VAL A 84 -3.23 -8.98 9.96
CA VAL A 84 -2.47 -9.79 8.99
C VAL A 84 -1.71 -8.91 8.00
N ALA A 85 -2.26 -7.75 7.64
CA ALA A 85 -1.63 -6.79 6.75
C ALA A 85 -1.89 -5.35 7.19
N ARG A 86 -1.10 -4.43 6.62
CA ARG A 86 -1.34 -2.98 6.64
C ARG A 86 -1.44 -2.51 5.21
N GLU A 87 -2.40 -1.67 4.95
CA GLU A 87 -2.56 -1.02 3.66
C GLU A 87 -2.05 0.41 3.74
N PHE A 88 -1.11 0.74 2.88
CA PHE A 88 -0.77 2.11 2.54
C PHE A 88 -1.53 2.48 1.26
N GLU A 89 -2.40 3.46 1.36
CA GLU A 89 -3.10 4.03 0.21
C GLU A 89 -2.47 5.41 -0.08
N ILE A 90 -1.95 5.58 -1.29
CA ILE A 90 -1.20 6.76 -1.70
C ILE A 90 -1.78 7.37 -2.98
N ALA A 91 -1.89 8.70 -3.02
CA ALA A 91 -2.23 9.42 -4.25
C ALA A 91 -1.01 9.49 -5.17
N LEU A 92 -1.24 9.30 -6.46
CA LEU A 92 -0.22 9.43 -7.50
C LEU A 92 -0.48 10.70 -8.32
N PRO A 93 0.49 11.62 -8.47
CA PRO A 93 0.28 12.88 -9.16
C PRO A 93 -0.21 12.68 -10.61
N SER A 94 -1.25 13.40 -10.98
CA SER A 94 -1.79 13.41 -12.36
C SER A 94 -0.81 14.04 -13.36
N GLU A 95 0.09 14.89 -12.86
CA GLU A 95 1.16 15.54 -13.63
C GLU A 95 2.22 14.55 -14.15
N LEU A 96 2.30 13.37 -13.54
CA LEU A 96 3.20 12.31 -13.98
C LEU A 96 2.52 11.45 -15.06
N ASN A 97 3.29 10.93 -16.00
CA ASN A 97 2.79 9.92 -16.92
C ASN A 97 2.62 8.54 -16.23
N ALA A 98 2.01 7.58 -16.93
CA ALA A 98 1.72 6.25 -16.35
C ALA A 98 2.99 5.52 -15.86
N THR A 99 4.08 5.59 -16.62
CA THR A 99 5.37 4.97 -16.26
C THR A 99 5.96 5.62 -15.02
N GLN A 100 5.95 6.94 -14.94
CA GLN A 100 6.46 7.68 -13.78
C GLN A 100 5.65 7.39 -12.52
N ARG A 101 4.31 7.32 -12.62
CA ARG A 101 3.44 6.92 -11.51
C ARG A 101 3.75 5.51 -11.02
N GLN A 102 3.98 4.59 -11.93
CA GLN A 102 4.35 3.22 -11.58
C GLN A 102 5.71 3.16 -10.89
N GLN A 103 6.71 3.86 -11.41
CA GLN A 103 8.04 3.94 -10.81
C GLN A 103 7.99 4.53 -9.41
N LEU A 104 7.25 5.65 -9.21
CA LEU A 104 7.06 6.28 -7.90
C LEU A 104 6.45 5.30 -6.88
N ALA A 105 5.37 4.58 -7.26
CA ALA A 105 4.72 3.62 -6.37
C ALA A 105 5.64 2.44 -6.03
N HIS A 106 6.40 1.94 -7.01
CA HIS A 106 7.32 0.83 -6.82
C HIS A 106 8.53 1.23 -5.96
N GLU A 107 9.10 2.41 -6.18
CA GLU A 107 10.24 2.90 -5.39
C GLU A 107 9.83 3.07 -3.93
N PHE A 108 8.69 3.71 -3.66
CA PHE A 108 8.17 3.85 -2.31
C PHE A 108 7.91 2.49 -1.64
N ALA A 109 7.29 1.55 -2.34
CA ALA A 109 7.06 0.20 -1.84
C ALA A 109 8.36 -0.57 -1.60
N GLN A 110 9.37 -0.40 -2.47
CA GLN A 110 10.69 -1.01 -2.30
C GLN A 110 11.41 -0.48 -1.05
N GLU A 111 11.29 0.83 -0.76
CA GLU A 111 11.83 1.40 0.47
C GLU A 111 11.17 0.80 1.73
N LEU A 112 9.82 0.64 1.71
CA LEU A 112 9.08 -0.02 2.79
C LEU A 112 9.56 -1.47 3.01
N VAL A 113 9.70 -2.24 1.93
CA VAL A 113 10.20 -3.63 1.97
C VAL A 113 11.63 -3.68 2.51
N THR A 114 12.50 -2.81 2.03
CA THR A 114 13.91 -2.76 2.45
C THR A 114 14.04 -2.40 3.93
N GLN A 115 13.25 -1.44 4.41
CA GLN A 115 13.30 -0.98 5.80
C GLN A 115 12.73 -2.01 6.77
N HIS A 116 11.62 -2.66 6.41
CA HIS A 116 10.86 -3.49 7.34
C HIS A 116 11.01 -5.00 7.10
N GLY A 117 11.63 -5.41 6.00
CA GLY A 117 11.80 -6.82 5.66
C GLY A 117 10.49 -7.57 5.37
N CYS A 118 9.38 -6.84 5.21
CA CYS A 118 8.06 -7.38 4.86
C CYS A 118 7.90 -7.54 3.34
N ILE A 119 6.77 -8.06 2.88
CA ILE A 119 6.38 -8.01 1.47
C ILE A 119 5.47 -6.81 1.21
N ALA A 120 5.48 -6.31 -0.02
CA ALA A 120 4.54 -5.32 -0.52
C ALA A 120 3.83 -5.82 -1.77
N ASP A 121 2.50 -5.87 -1.75
CA ASP A 121 1.68 -6.13 -2.92
C ASP A 121 1.08 -4.80 -3.40
N VAL A 122 1.60 -4.30 -4.51
CA VAL A 122 1.29 -2.98 -5.07
C VAL A 122 0.25 -3.13 -6.16
N ALA A 123 -0.89 -2.45 -6.01
CA ALA A 123 -1.92 -2.35 -7.05
C ALA A 123 -2.14 -0.87 -7.40
N ILE A 124 -1.91 -0.50 -8.65
CA ILE A 124 -2.10 0.86 -9.15
C ILE A 124 -3.46 0.94 -9.84
N HIS A 125 -4.24 1.94 -9.44
CA HIS A 125 -5.57 2.18 -9.96
C HIS A 125 -5.64 3.52 -10.69
N GLN A 126 -6.39 3.52 -11.79
CA GLN A 126 -6.80 4.75 -12.47
C GLN A 126 -8.06 5.32 -11.84
N PRO A 127 -8.36 6.62 -12.06
CA PRO A 127 -9.61 7.21 -11.64
C PRO A 127 -10.84 6.42 -12.12
N GLY A 128 -11.90 6.44 -11.33
CA GLY A 128 -13.19 5.91 -11.77
C GLY A 128 -13.76 6.69 -12.96
N LYS A 129 -14.76 6.11 -13.62
CA LYS A 129 -15.45 6.79 -14.76
C LYS A 129 -16.15 8.08 -14.33
N GLU A 130 -16.64 8.11 -13.10
CA GLU A 130 -17.28 9.24 -12.46
C GLU A 130 -16.35 9.80 -11.37
N GLY A 131 -16.31 11.12 -11.21
CA GLY A 131 -15.49 11.80 -10.22
C GLY A 131 -14.23 12.45 -10.78
N ASP A 132 -13.27 12.77 -9.90
CA ASP A 132 -12.05 13.48 -10.27
C ASP A 132 -11.09 12.58 -11.07
N GLN A 133 -10.94 12.88 -12.35
CA GLN A 133 -10.07 12.14 -13.28
C GLN A 133 -8.57 12.25 -12.94
N ARG A 134 -8.21 13.05 -11.91
CA ARG A 134 -6.85 13.15 -11.39
C ARG A 134 -6.56 12.16 -10.26
N ASN A 135 -7.58 11.43 -9.77
CA ASN A 135 -7.47 10.52 -8.64
C ASN A 135 -6.76 9.20 -9.00
N HIS A 136 -5.55 9.30 -9.54
CA HIS A 136 -4.66 8.14 -9.66
C HIS A 136 -4.14 7.77 -8.28
N HIS A 137 -4.19 6.49 -7.91
CA HIS A 137 -3.78 6.05 -6.58
C HIS A 137 -3.18 4.64 -6.61
N ALA A 138 -2.43 4.32 -5.58
CA ALA A 138 -1.93 2.96 -5.38
C ALA A 138 -2.31 2.45 -4.00
N HIS A 139 -2.68 1.17 -3.95
CA HIS A 139 -2.82 0.39 -2.75
C HIS A 139 -1.59 -0.48 -2.59
N ILE A 140 -0.92 -0.36 -1.45
CA ILE A 140 0.27 -1.15 -1.11
C ILE A 140 -0.08 -1.95 0.13
N LEU A 141 -0.33 -3.26 -0.03
CA LEU A 141 -0.55 -4.16 1.09
C LEU A 141 0.80 -4.65 1.60
N LEU A 142 1.13 -4.35 2.85
CA LEU A 142 2.31 -4.85 3.55
C LEU A 142 1.93 -5.99 4.48
N SER A 143 2.70 -7.09 4.48
CA SER A 143 2.57 -8.11 5.52
C SER A 143 2.94 -7.54 6.90
N THR A 144 2.33 -8.08 7.97
CA THR A 144 2.72 -7.72 9.34
C THR A 144 3.92 -8.50 9.84
N ARG A 145 4.44 -9.43 9.02
CA ARG A 145 5.63 -10.21 9.31
C ARG A 145 6.71 -9.99 8.28
N ARG A 146 7.94 -10.14 8.71
CA ARG A 146 9.11 -10.21 7.83
C ARG A 146 9.07 -11.51 7.04
N LEU A 147 9.60 -11.47 5.83
CA LEU A 147 9.73 -12.66 4.97
C LEU A 147 11.21 -13.02 4.83
N GLY A 148 11.59 -14.17 5.36
CA GLY A 148 12.90 -14.79 5.18
C GLY A 148 12.92 -15.84 4.08
N PRO A 149 14.06 -16.52 3.90
CA PRO A 149 14.23 -17.57 2.87
C PRO A 149 13.26 -18.74 3.01
N ASP A 150 12.91 -19.09 4.24
CA ASP A 150 12.06 -20.23 4.57
C ASP A 150 10.57 -19.86 4.79
N GLY A 151 10.23 -18.56 4.65
CA GLY A 151 8.87 -18.06 4.84
C GLY A 151 8.76 -16.92 5.85
N PHE A 152 7.54 -16.70 6.36
CA PHE A 152 7.28 -15.62 7.32
C PHE A 152 7.92 -15.90 8.68
N THR A 153 8.54 -14.87 9.26
CA THR A 153 9.24 -14.90 10.53
C THR A 153 8.57 -13.98 11.58
N GLU A 154 9.32 -13.16 12.30
CA GLU A 154 8.81 -12.27 13.34
C GLU A 154 7.96 -11.13 12.78
N LYS A 155 7.11 -10.57 13.65
CA LYS A 155 6.31 -9.39 13.33
C LYS A 155 7.16 -8.11 13.24
N THR A 156 6.76 -7.21 12.34
CA THR A 156 7.26 -5.85 12.24
C THR A 156 6.69 -4.98 13.36
N ARG A 157 7.10 -5.27 14.63
CA ARG A 157 6.56 -4.66 15.84
C ARG A 157 6.65 -3.15 15.85
N GLU A 158 7.68 -2.60 15.25
CA GLU A 158 7.90 -1.16 15.14
C GLU A 158 6.76 -0.41 14.45
N LEU A 159 5.99 -1.09 13.61
CA LEU A 159 4.82 -0.53 12.92
C LEU A 159 3.50 -0.73 13.70
N ASP A 160 3.46 -1.68 14.65
CA ASP A 160 2.28 -2.03 15.44
C ASP A 160 2.26 -1.39 16.82
N ASP A 161 3.43 -1.09 17.38
CA ASP A 161 3.55 -0.55 18.72
C ASP A 161 2.93 0.85 18.82
N TYR A 162 2.19 1.08 19.91
CA TYR A 162 1.49 2.34 20.17
C TYR A 162 2.41 3.57 20.13
N ASN A 163 3.65 3.43 20.59
CA ASN A 163 4.60 4.54 20.69
C ASN A 163 5.42 4.74 19.41
N SER A 164 5.78 3.64 18.72
CA SER A 164 6.63 3.69 17.52
C SER A 164 5.85 3.76 16.22
N GLY A 165 4.69 3.11 16.14
CA GLY A 165 3.87 3.06 14.93
C GLY A 165 3.52 4.45 14.37
N PRO A 166 2.96 5.39 15.17
CA PRO A 166 2.67 6.75 14.71
C PRO A 166 3.90 7.52 14.20
N LYS A 167 5.07 7.29 14.83
CA LYS A 167 6.33 7.93 14.41
C LYS A 167 6.77 7.41 13.05
N TRP A 168 6.65 6.11 12.81
CA TRP A 168 6.94 5.50 11.51
C TRP A 168 5.98 5.98 10.43
N VAL A 169 4.68 6.07 10.72
CA VAL A 169 3.70 6.61 9.77
C VAL A 169 4.03 8.07 9.41
N LYS A 170 4.40 8.90 10.39
CA LYS A 170 4.82 10.28 10.14
C LYS A 170 6.07 10.35 9.25
N LYS A 171 7.08 9.52 9.55
CA LYS A 171 8.30 9.41 8.74
C LYS A 171 8.00 9.00 7.29
N TRP A 172 7.11 8.02 7.10
CA TRP A 172 6.73 7.56 5.76
C TRP A 172 5.89 8.58 5.00
N ARG A 173 5.06 9.36 5.69
CA ARG A 173 4.35 10.51 5.09
C ARG A 173 5.33 11.55 4.56
N GLU A 174 6.30 11.94 5.37
CA GLU A 174 7.35 12.88 4.97
C GLU A 174 8.15 12.34 3.79
N ARG A 175 8.62 11.09 3.89
CA ARG A 175 9.40 10.44 2.81
C ARG A 175 8.62 10.37 1.50
N TYR A 176 7.34 10.01 1.55
CA TYR A 176 6.51 9.95 0.36
C TYR A 176 6.33 11.33 -0.31
N ALA A 177 6.13 12.39 0.47
CA ALA A 177 6.07 13.75 -0.08
C ALA A 177 7.38 14.17 -0.75
N GLN A 178 8.52 13.85 -0.13
CA GLN A 178 9.84 14.09 -0.73
C GLN A 178 9.98 13.37 -2.06
N LEU A 179 9.61 12.09 -2.10
CA LEU A 179 9.68 11.26 -3.30
C LEU A 179 8.75 11.79 -4.40
N GLN A 180 7.50 12.14 -4.07
CA GLN A 180 6.58 12.79 -5.01
C GLN A 180 7.20 14.06 -5.61
N ASN A 181 7.80 14.91 -4.79
CA ASN A 181 8.41 16.17 -5.22
C ASN A 181 9.62 15.94 -6.13
N GLN A 182 10.40 14.88 -5.91
CA GLN A 182 11.49 14.50 -6.81
C GLN A 182 10.97 14.11 -8.19
N TYR A 183 9.93 13.25 -8.24
CA TYR A 183 9.31 12.84 -9.51
C TYR A 183 8.65 14.00 -10.24
N LEU A 184 7.96 14.89 -9.53
CA LEU A 184 7.37 16.11 -10.11
C LEU A 184 8.45 17.01 -10.71
N GLN A 185 9.57 17.21 -10.02
CA GLN A 185 10.70 17.97 -10.54
C GLN A 185 11.30 17.34 -11.80
N GLN A 186 11.53 16.04 -11.79
CA GLN A 186 12.05 15.30 -12.95
C GLN A 186 11.11 15.37 -14.16
N ALA A 187 9.79 15.46 -13.90
CA ALA A 187 8.78 15.65 -14.94
C ALA A 187 8.64 17.10 -15.43
N GLY A 188 9.45 18.03 -14.91
CA GLY A 188 9.37 19.45 -15.27
C GLY A 188 8.17 20.20 -14.66
N SER A 189 7.49 19.62 -13.67
CA SER A 189 6.37 20.26 -12.98
C SER A 189 6.87 21.21 -11.89
N GLU A 190 6.25 22.39 -11.81
CA GLU A 190 6.47 23.34 -10.71
C GLU A 190 5.66 23.01 -9.45
N GLN A 191 4.70 22.07 -9.56
CA GLN A 191 3.87 21.67 -8.43
C GLN A 191 4.68 20.97 -7.35
N ARG A 192 4.33 21.24 -6.10
CA ARG A 192 4.94 20.60 -4.92
C ARG A 192 3.86 20.19 -3.94
N VAL A 193 4.12 19.15 -3.18
CA VAL A 193 3.25 18.62 -2.13
C VAL A 193 3.94 18.74 -0.77
N ASP A 194 3.14 18.84 0.28
CA ASP A 194 3.59 18.83 1.68
C ASP A 194 2.76 17.78 2.45
N HIS A 195 3.43 16.99 3.27
CA HIS A 195 2.80 15.93 4.07
C HIS A 195 2.10 16.45 5.32
N ARG A 196 2.38 17.71 5.73
CA ARG A 196 1.80 18.33 6.92
C ARG A 196 0.36 18.77 6.67
N SER A 197 -0.45 18.81 7.72
CA SER A 197 -1.78 19.40 7.64
C SER A 197 -1.69 20.90 7.32
N TYR A 198 -2.74 21.48 6.73
CA TYR A 198 -2.77 22.94 6.47
C TYR A 198 -2.55 23.75 7.73
N LYS A 199 -3.10 23.30 8.87
CA LYS A 199 -2.86 23.91 10.17
C LYS A 199 -1.36 23.92 10.55
N ASP A 200 -0.65 22.81 10.33
CA ASP A 200 0.78 22.71 10.66
C ASP A 200 1.65 23.49 9.67
N GLN A 201 1.10 23.80 8.48
CA GLN A 201 1.73 24.68 7.49
C GLN A 201 1.46 26.16 7.76
N GLY A 202 0.58 26.49 8.73
CA GLY A 202 0.14 27.87 9.01
C GLY A 202 -0.82 28.44 7.97
N LEU A 203 -1.52 27.57 7.23
CA LEU A 203 -2.49 27.95 6.21
C LEU A 203 -3.91 27.88 6.77
N ASP A 204 -4.64 29.00 6.74
CA ASP A 204 -6.05 29.14 7.19
C ASP A 204 -7.06 28.59 6.15
N SER A 205 -6.69 27.60 5.34
CA SER A 205 -7.58 27.04 4.34
C SER A 205 -8.27 25.76 4.83
N ILE A 206 -9.57 25.66 4.57
CA ILE A 206 -10.34 24.43 4.83
C ILE A 206 -9.91 23.37 3.82
N PRO A 207 -9.50 22.17 4.25
CA PRO A 207 -9.19 21.08 3.33
C PRO A 207 -10.40 20.75 2.48
N THR A 208 -10.27 20.81 1.16
CA THR A 208 -11.28 20.24 0.27
C THR A 208 -11.17 18.72 0.36
N CYS A 209 -12.14 18.08 1.05
CA CYS A 209 -12.29 16.64 0.98
C CYS A 209 -12.70 16.26 -0.44
N HIS A 210 -11.84 15.59 -1.16
CA HIS A 210 -12.26 14.81 -2.31
C HIS A 210 -12.84 13.49 -1.77
N LEU A 211 -14.16 13.38 -1.79
CA LEU A 211 -14.89 12.14 -1.54
C LEU A 211 -14.74 11.19 -2.73
#